data_9b925dd09f045e0bbb8f31868a0e2f41
#
_entry.id   9b925dd09f045e0bbb8f31868a0e2f41
#
_cell.length_a   1.000
_cell.length_b   1.000
_cell.length_c   1.000
_cell.angle_alpha   90.00
_cell.angle_beta   90.00
_cell.angle_gamma   90.00
#
_symmetry.space_group_name_H-M   'P 1'
#
loop_
_entity.id
_entity.type
_entity.pdbx_description
1 polymer ?
#
loop_
_entity_poly.entity_id
_entity_poly.type
_entity_poly.pdbx_seq_one_letter_code
_entity_poly.pdbx_strand_id
1 'polypeptide(L)'
;MTDNTVDVLLDLAHRNPDPDAEVREQAVFWLHQVDTPEPLDALESILTESDDQELQERAIFAISQRSGDGRAAEILKSYAMRRDVPRELRENAIFWISQNPEAGGADFLIELYPRLEDDELKERAIFGIAQASGETGRRWLMAQAKDTSEDTELRKNALFWVGRSGGIDAGELEELYATLDDVEMKEQVIFVASQRNEPEVVDFLMEVARDEEDKELRERALFWLGQSKDPRVAEFLLSLIRGRGVNRL
;
A
#
# COMPACT_ATOMS: atom_id res chain seq x y z
N MET A 1 -34.02 -11.95 -4.53
CA MET A 1 -34.53 -12.44 -3.23
C MET A 1 -35.94 -11.87 -3.04
N THR A 2 -36.80 -12.55 -2.29
CA THR A 2 -38.13 -12.02 -1.96
C THR A 2 -38.01 -11.10 -0.75
N ASP A 3 -38.92 -10.11 -0.58
CA ASP A 3 -38.92 -9.19 0.56
C ASP A 3 -38.80 -9.91 1.91
N ASN A 4 -39.48 -11.04 2.05
CA ASN A 4 -39.42 -11.86 3.26
C ASN A 4 -38.02 -12.48 3.55
N THR A 5 -37.18 -12.65 2.53
CA THR A 5 -35.80 -13.16 2.71
C THR A 5 -34.89 -12.06 3.25
N VAL A 6 -35.11 -10.83 2.84
CA VAL A 6 -34.37 -9.65 3.33
C VAL A 6 -34.66 -9.44 4.82
N ASP A 7 -35.94 -9.43 5.21
CA ASP A 7 -36.34 -9.26 6.60
C ASP A 7 -35.74 -10.35 7.51
N VAL A 8 -35.71 -11.62 7.04
CA VAL A 8 -35.09 -12.71 7.80
C VAL A 8 -33.57 -12.51 7.94
N LEU A 9 -32.86 -12.08 6.89
CA LEU A 9 -31.43 -11.82 6.97
C LEU A 9 -31.12 -10.65 7.90
N LEU A 10 -31.94 -9.58 7.87
CA LEU A 10 -31.82 -8.43 8.77
C LEU A 10 -32.05 -8.83 10.22
N ASP A 11 -33.08 -9.63 10.48
CA ASP A 11 -33.35 -10.12 11.83
C ASP A 11 -32.21 -11.04 12.36
N LEU A 12 -31.68 -11.91 11.52
CA LEU A 12 -30.56 -12.79 11.88
C LEU A 12 -29.26 -12.00 12.11
N ALA A 13 -28.99 -10.98 11.29
CA ALA A 13 -27.78 -10.18 11.39
C ALA A 13 -27.79 -9.25 12.61
N HIS A 14 -28.95 -8.64 12.93
CA HIS A 14 -29.02 -7.54 13.86
C HIS A 14 -29.75 -7.86 15.18
N ARG A 15 -30.77 -8.71 15.14
CA ARG A 15 -31.69 -8.91 16.28
C ARG A 15 -31.65 -10.29 16.91
N ASN A 16 -30.90 -11.22 16.31
CA ASN A 16 -30.93 -12.58 16.77
C ASN A 16 -30.19 -12.71 18.11
N PRO A 17 -30.86 -13.10 19.20
CA PRO A 17 -30.20 -13.45 20.45
C PRO A 17 -29.53 -14.83 20.38
N ASP A 18 -29.52 -15.48 19.21
CA ASP A 18 -28.92 -16.79 19.06
C ASP A 18 -27.42 -16.72 19.39
N PRO A 19 -26.93 -17.57 20.28
CA PRO A 19 -25.51 -17.65 20.62
C PRO A 19 -24.64 -18.16 19.45
N ASP A 20 -25.24 -18.52 18.32
CA ASP A 20 -24.50 -18.98 17.15
C ASP A 20 -24.00 -17.79 16.33
N ALA A 21 -22.78 -17.33 16.66
CA ALA A 21 -22.10 -16.25 15.95
C ALA A 21 -21.99 -16.55 14.43
N GLU A 22 -21.79 -17.81 14.07
CA GLU A 22 -21.63 -18.24 12.67
C GLU A 22 -22.90 -17.96 11.83
N VAL A 23 -24.09 -18.11 12.40
CA VAL A 23 -25.36 -17.79 11.73
C VAL A 23 -25.48 -16.29 11.47
N ARG A 24 -25.08 -15.46 12.43
CA ARG A 24 -25.07 -13.99 12.28
C ARG A 24 -24.12 -13.54 11.19
N GLU A 25 -22.90 -14.05 11.20
CA GLU A 25 -21.89 -13.75 10.20
C GLU A 25 -22.33 -14.13 8.79
N GLN A 26 -22.95 -15.32 8.62
CA GLN A 26 -23.51 -15.75 7.37
C GLN A 26 -24.66 -14.84 6.88
N ALA A 27 -25.53 -14.41 7.79
CA ALA A 27 -26.58 -13.46 7.46
C ALA A 27 -26.01 -12.12 6.95
N VAL A 28 -25.00 -11.55 7.64
CA VAL A 28 -24.29 -10.34 7.23
C VAL A 28 -23.64 -10.52 5.85
N PHE A 29 -22.99 -11.67 5.62
CA PHE A 29 -22.38 -11.96 4.33
C PHE A 29 -23.43 -11.95 3.20
N TRP A 30 -24.59 -12.55 3.38
CA TRP A 30 -25.63 -12.61 2.34
C TRP A 30 -26.32 -11.28 2.09
N LEU A 31 -26.28 -10.31 3.02
CA LEU A 31 -26.85 -8.98 2.83
C LEU A 31 -26.24 -8.22 1.66
N HIS A 32 -24.97 -8.48 1.27
CA HIS A 32 -24.36 -7.83 0.12
C HIS A 32 -25.05 -8.18 -1.23
N GLN A 33 -25.71 -9.34 -1.30
CA GLN A 33 -26.38 -9.80 -2.52
C GLN A 33 -27.81 -9.22 -2.69
N VAL A 34 -28.28 -8.49 -1.71
CA VAL A 34 -29.60 -7.87 -1.75
C VAL A 34 -29.48 -6.46 -2.33
N ASP A 35 -30.06 -6.24 -3.50
CA ASP A 35 -29.97 -4.97 -4.24
C ASP A 35 -31.12 -4.03 -3.86
N THR A 36 -31.20 -3.68 -2.58
CA THR A 36 -32.09 -2.68 -2.01
C THR A 36 -31.34 -1.83 -0.99
N PRO A 37 -31.85 -0.66 -0.53
CA PRO A 37 -31.16 0.21 0.45
C PRO A 37 -31.09 -0.36 1.86
N GLU A 38 -32.08 -1.13 2.29
CA GLU A 38 -32.25 -1.61 3.67
C GLU A 38 -31.02 -2.37 4.22
N PRO A 39 -30.33 -3.24 3.43
CA PRO A 39 -29.12 -3.89 3.89
C PRO A 39 -27.99 -2.94 4.26
N LEU A 40 -27.84 -1.80 3.57
CA LEU A 40 -26.81 -0.82 3.92
C LEU A 40 -27.09 -0.16 5.26
N ASP A 41 -28.35 0.14 5.57
CA ASP A 41 -28.73 0.70 6.88
C ASP A 41 -28.37 -0.29 8.02
N ALA A 42 -28.66 -1.58 7.81
CA ALA A 42 -28.34 -2.61 8.79
C ALA A 42 -26.81 -2.82 8.95
N LEU A 43 -26.08 -2.85 7.84
CA LEU A 43 -24.62 -2.99 7.87
C LEU A 43 -23.94 -1.78 8.53
N GLU A 44 -24.41 -0.57 8.27
CA GLU A 44 -23.96 0.67 8.91
C GLU A 44 -24.26 0.64 10.42
N SER A 45 -25.44 0.16 10.82
CA SER A 45 -25.81 -0.01 12.23
C SER A 45 -24.88 -1.02 12.93
N ILE A 46 -24.52 -2.15 12.29
CA ILE A 46 -23.56 -3.11 12.82
C ILE A 46 -22.20 -2.43 13.05
N LEU A 47 -21.72 -1.62 12.12
CA LEU A 47 -20.46 -0.90 12.26
C LEU A 47 -20.44 0.13 13.40
N THR A 48 -21.60 0.64 13.78
CA THR A 48 -21.71 1.73 14.76
C THR A 48 -22.17 1.26 16.14
N GLU A 49 -22.93 0.18 16.23
CA GLU A 49 -23.61 -0.25 17.45
C GLU A 49 -23.09 -1.59 18.00
N SER A 50 -22.42 -2.41 17.17
CA SER A 50 -21.91 -3.72 17.62
C SER A 50 -20.54 -3.58 18.27
N ASP A 51 -20.35 -4.29 19.39
CA ASP A 51 -19.04 -4.48 20.03
C ASP A 51 -18.30 -5.73 19.51
N ASP A 52 -18.93 -6.48 18.59
CA ASP A 52 -18.39 -7.70 18.00
C ASP A 52 -17.52 -7.34 16.79
N GLN A 53 -16.19 -7.40 16.96
CA GLN A 53 -15.22 -7.01 15.92
C GLN A 53 -15.34 -7.90 14.66
N GLU A 54 -15.57 -9.20 14.83
CA GLU A 54 -15.68 -10.13 13.69
C GLU A 54 -16.93 -9.81 12.87
N LEU A 55 -18.02 -9.48 13.53
CA LEU A 55 -19.25 -9.03 12.84
C LEU A 55 -19.04 -7.70 12.11
N GLN A 56 -18.29 -6.77 12.69
CA GLN A 56 -17.93 -5.51 12.06
C GLN A 56 -17.04 -5.74 10.81
N GLU A 57 -16.06 -6.64 10.89
CA GLU A 57 -15.23 -7.02 9.73
C GLU A 57 -16.08 -7.58 8.58
N ARG A 58 -17.03 -8.45 8.90
CA ARG A 58 -17.99 -8.98 7.92
C ARG A 58 -18.86 -7.90 7.31
N ALA A 59 -19.29 -6.92 8.12
CA ALA A 59 -20.07 -5.79 7.62
C ALA A 59 -19.23 -4.89 6.68
N ILE A 60 -17.97 -4.59 7.02
CA ILE A 60 -17.04 -3.87 6.13
C ILE A 60 -16.91 -4.60 4.79
N PHE A 61 -16.68 -5.91 4.83
CA PHE A 61 -16.60 -6.73 3.62
C PHE A 61 -17.91 -6.66 2.81
N ALA A 62 -19.06 -6.88 3.44
CA ALA A 62 -20.36 -6.87 2.77
C ALA A 62 -20.66 -5.51 2.10
N ILE A 63 -20.32 -4.40 2.76
CA ILE A 63 -20.44 -3.05 2.19
C ILE A 63 -19.50 -2.89 0.99
N SER A 64 -18.26 -3.37 1.08
CA SER A 64 -17.26 -3.25 0.01
C SER A 64 -17.63 -3.97 -1.28
N GLN A 65 -18.44 -5.04 -1.18
CA GLN A 65 -18.91 -5.80 -2.34
C GLN A 65 -20.00 -5.08 -3.15
N ARG A 66 -20.54 -3.99 -2.64
CA ARG A 66 -21.54 -3.15 -3.33
C ARG A 66 -20.83 -2.12 -4.23
N SER A 67 -20.08 -2.63 -5.22
CA SER A 67 -19.36 -1.79 -6.19
C SER A 67 -20.33 -0.90 -6.97
N GLY A 68 -19.94 0.36 -7.19
CA GLY A 68 -20.80 1.35 -7.87
C GLY A 68 -21.86 2.00 -6.97
N ASP A 69 -22.05 1.53 -5.73
CA ASP A 69 -22.93 2.19 -4.76
C ASP A 69 -22.16 3.30 -4.02
N GLY A 70 -22.44 4.54 -4.38
CA GLY A 70 -21.81 5.72 -3.77
C GLY A 70 -22.02 5.81 -2.26
N ARG A 71 -23.16 5.33 -1.74
CA ARG A 71 -23.43 5.30 -0.31
C ARG A 71 -22.55 4.29 0.41
N ALA A 72 -22.36 3.11 -0.16
CA ALA A 72 -21.44 2.10 0.40
C ALA A 72 -20.02 2.64 0.51
N ALA A 73 -19.55 3.35 -0.51
CA ALA A 73 -18.25 4.01 -0.49
C ALA A 73 -18.15 5.07 0.62
N GLU A 74 -19.17 5.91 0.79
CA GLU A 74 -19.19 6.94 1.84
C GLU A 74 -19.23 6.35 3.26
N ILE A 75 -19.91 5.24 3.47
CA ILE A 75 -19.92 4.54 4.76
C ILE A 75 -18.50 4.07 5.10
N LEU A 76 -17.79 3.39 4.16
CA LEU A 76 -16.43 2.92 4.37
C LEU A 76 -15.45 4.08 4.62
N LYS A 77 -15.54 5.16 3.84
CA LYS A 77 -14.72 6.37 4.03
C LYS A 77 -14.94 7.01 5.39
N SER A 78 -16.20 7.16 5.78
CA SER A 78 -16.57 7.71 7.09
C SER A 78 -16.01 6.82 8.21
N TYR A 79 -16.11 5.51 8.07
CA TYR A 79 -15.62 4.55 9.05
C TYR A 79 -14.09 4.56 9.18
N ALA A 80 -13.37 4.63 8.07
CA ALA A 80 -11.90 4.74 8.05
C ALA A 80 -11.38 5.99 8.79
N MET A 81 -12.17 7.08 8.83
CA MET A 81 -11.83 8.31 9.53
C MET A 81 -12.10 8.28 11.05
N ARG A 82 -12.84 7.30 11.55
CA ARG A 82 -13.20 7.22 12.98
C ARG A 82 -11.99 6.87 13.83
N ARG A 83 -11.78 7.62 14.92
CA ARG A 83 -10.70 7.39 15.89
C ARG A 83 -11.12 6.52 17.09
N ASP A 84 -12.41 6.28 17.22
CA ASP A 84 -13.04 5.56 18.32
C ASP A 84 -13.24 4.06 18.04
N VAL A 85 -12.74 3.59 16.89
CA VAL A 85 -12.81 2.17 16.50
C VAL A 85 -11.42 1.54 16.43
N PRO A 86 -11.34 0.20 16.60
CA PRO A 86 -10.07 -0.53 16.50
C PRO A 86 -9.32 -0.24 15.20
N ARG A 87 -7.98 -0.17 15.29
CA ARG A 87 -7.10 0.08 14.16
C ARG A 87 -7.33 -0.94 13.04
N GLU A 88 -7.43 -2.21 13.37
CA GLU A 88 -7.59 -3.32 12.44
C GLU A 88 -8.84 -3.14 11.55
N LEU A 89 -9.92 -2.63 12.12
CA LEU A 89 -11.14 -2.35 11.36
C LEU A 89 -10.96 -1.15 10.41
N ARG A 90 -10.21 -0.15 10.83
CA ARG A 90 -9.86 0.99 9.96
C ARG A 90 -8.94 0.55 8.82
N GLU A 91 -7.97 -0.32 9.08
CA GLU A 91 -7.12 -0.93 8.06
C GLU A 91 -7.94 -1.70 7.02
N ASN A 92 -8.92 -2.49 7.48
CA ASN A 92 -9.83 -3.20 6.60
C ASN A 92 -10.65 -2.25 5.72
N ALA A 93 -11.19 -1.18 6.30
CA ALA A 93 -11.93 -0.18 5.53
C ALA A 93 -11.03 0.51 4.49
N ILE A 94 -9.82 0.93 4.85
CA ILE A 94 -8.83 1.53 3.94
C ILE A 94 -8.48 0.55 2.81
N PHE A 95 -8.25 -0.72 3.13
CA PHE A 95 -7.98 -1.75 2.14
C PHE A 95 -9.12 -1.87 1.11
N TRP A 96 -10.36 -2.00 1.56
CA TRP A 96 -11.49 -2.15 0.65
C TRP A 96 -11.80 -0.89 -0.17
N ILE A 97 -11.56 0.30 0.39
CA ILE A 97 -11.64 1.55 -0.37
C ILE A 97 -10.64 1.53 -1.54
N SER A 98 -9.42 1.03 -1.31
CA SER A 98 -8.39 0.96 -2.35
C SER A 98 -8.73 -0.01 -3.49
N GLN A 99 -9.55 -1.04 -3.20
CA GLN A 99 -10.00 -2.03 -4.20
C GLN A 99 -11.17 -1.50 -5.06
N ASN A 100 -11.70 -0.32 -4.76
CA ASN A 100 -12.81 0.28 -5.50
C ASN A 100 -12.38 1.59 -6.19
N PRO A 101 -11.80 1.52 -7.41
CA PRO A 101 -11.32 2.70 -8.13
C PRO A 101 -12.45 3.69 -8.49
N GLU A 102 -13.67 3.17 -8.74
CA GLU A 102 -14.83 3.99 -9.11
C GLU A 102 -15.29 4.90 -7.98
N ALA A 103 -14.98 4.54 -6.73
CA ALA A 103 -15.28 5.35 -5.55
C ALA A 103 -14.23 6.44 -5.27
N GLY A 104 -13.28 6.69 -6.18
CA GLY A 104 -12.21 7.68 -5.97
C GLY A 104 -11.26 7.27 -4.84
N GLY A 105 -10.96 5.96 -4.72
CA GLY A 105 -10.21 5.41 -3.60
C GLY A 105 -8.84 6.04 -3.40
N ALA A 106 -8.06 6.24 -4.47
CA ALA A 106 -6.74 6.87 -4.36
C ALA A 106 -6.83 8.32 -3.87
N ASP A 107 -7.71 9.12 -4.45
CA ASP A 107 -7.87 10.53 -4.07
C ASP A 107 -8.30 10.66 -2.62
N PHE A 108 -9.24 9.83 -2.19
CA PHE A 108 -9.65 9.80 -0.78
C PHE A 108 -8.50 9.39 0.16
N LEU A 109 -7.72 8.37 -0.19
CA LEU A 109 -6.60 7.92 0.64
C LEU A 109 -5.49 8.98 0.73
N ILE A 110 -5.26 9.74 -0.34
CA ILE A 110 -4.35 10.89 -0.36
C ILE A 110 -4.85 11.98 0.60
N GLU A 111 -6.15 12.27 0.62
CA GLU A 111 -6.75 13.24 1.54
C GLU A 111 -6.76 12.75 3.00
N LEU A 112 -6.92 11.44 3.20
CA LEU A 112 -6.94 10.81 4.51
C LEU A 112 -5.56 10.77 5.16
N TYR A 113 -4.51 10.49 4.39
CA TYR A 113 -3.16 10.24 4.86
C TYR A 113 -2.65 11.25 5.91
N PRO A 114 -2.72 12.57 5.68
CA PRO A 114 -2.23 13.55 6.64
C PRO A 114 -3.05 13.64 7.95
N ARG A 115 -4.18 12.96 8.02
CA ARG A 115 -5.04 12.87 9.21
C ARG A 115 -4.81 11.60 10.03
N LEU A 116 -4.01 10.67 9.49
CA LEU A 116 -3.62 9.45 10.17
C LEU A 116 -2.48 9.75 11.14
N GLU A 117 -2.63 9.29 12.38
CA GLU A 117 -1.61 9.45 13.43
C GLU A 117 -0.83 8.14 13.67
N ASP A 118 -1.31 7.05 13.13
CA ASP A 118 -0.79 5.70 13.29
C ASP A 118 -0.04 5.27 12.03
N ASP A 119 1.21 4.84 12.18
CA ASP A 119 2.09 4.54 11.05
C ASP A 119 1.62 3.30 10.28
N GLU A 120 1.03 2.30 10.94
CA GLU A 120 0.46 1.14 10.25
C GLU A 120 -0.72 1.54 9.37
N LEU A 121 -1.56 2.49 9.81
CA LEU A 121 -2.63 3.03 8.97
C LEU A 121 -2.07 3.85 7.79
N LYS A 122 -0.98 4.60 8.00
CA LYS A 122 -0.27 5.31 6.94
C LYS A 122 0.31 4.33 5.92
N GLU A 123 0.95 3.26 6.36
CA GLU A 123 1.46 2.20 5.48
C GLU A 123 0.33 1.55 4.67
N ARG A 124 -0.81 1.30 5.30
CA ARG A 124 -1.99 0.76 4.61
C ARG A 124 -2.52 1.72 3.57
N ALA A 125 -2.53 3.03 3.86
CA ALA A 125 -2.92 4.05 2.89
C ALA A 125 -1.93 4.16 1.73
N ILE A 126 -0.61 4.14 1.98
CA ILE A 126 0.43 4.09 0.95
C ILE A 126 0.21 2.89 0.01
N PHE A 127 0.02 1.70 0.59
CA PHE A 127 -0.28 0.50 -0.19
C PHE A 127 -1.56 0.67 -1.03
N GLY A 128 -2.62 1.19 -0.42
CA GLY A 128 -3.89 1.42 -1.10
C GLY A 128 -3.77 2.41 -2.27
N ILE A 129 -3.04 3.52 -2.08
CA ILE A 129 -2.76 4.50 -3.14
C ILE A 129 -1.97 3.85 -4.29
N ALA A 130 -0.99 3.01 -3.96
CA ALA A 130 -0.21 2.28 -4.96
C ALA A 130 -1.05 1.29 -5.77
N GLN A 131 -2.00 0.60 -5.13
CA GLN A 131 -2.89 -0.38 -5.77
C GLN A 131 -3.97 0.29 -6.63
N ALA A 132 -4.52 1.39 -6.18
CA ALA A 132 -5.54 2.14 -6.89
C ALA A 132 -5.01 2.84 -8.17
N SER A 133 -3.78 2.68 -8.44
CA SER A 133 -2.85 3.24 -9.44
C SER A 133 -3.40 4.09 -10.56
N GLY A 134 -2.82 5.24 -10.68
CA GLY A 134 -2.82 6.18 -11.80
C GLY A 134 -1.70 7.16 -11.61
N GLU A 135 -1.59 8.09 -12.51
CA GLU A 135 -0.54 9.12 -12.45
C GLU A 135 -0.60 9.97 -11.17
N THR A 136 -1.78 10.18 -10.60
CA THR A 136 -1.97 10.91 -9.34
C THR A 136 -1.34 10.16 -8.17
N GLY A 137 -1.62 8.86 -8.02
CA GLY A 137 -1.03 8.03 -6.98
C GLY A 137 0.49 7.93 -7.12
N ARG A 138 1.00 7.72 -8.35
CA ARG A 138 2.44 7.70 -8.62
C ARG A 138 3.13 9.01 -8.17
N ARG A 139 2.60 10.15 -8.59
CA ARG A 139 3.17 11.46 -8.21
C ARG A 139 3.13 11.70 -6.72
N TRP A 140 2.05 11.28 -6.06
CA TRP A 140 1.93 11.40 -4.63
C TRP A 140 2.97 10.52 -3.90
N LEU A 141 3.14 9.26 -4.30
CA LEU A 141 4.13 8.34 -3.72
C LEU A 141 5.56 8.89 -3.88
N MET A 142 5.88 9.43 -5.05
CA MET A 142 7.17 10.09 -5.28
C MET A 142 7.37 11.33 -4.40
N ALA A 143 6.32 12.11 -4.18
CA ALA A 143 6.38 13.26 -3.29
C ALA A 143 6.60 12.81 -1.83
N GLN A 144 5.93 11.76 -1.37
CA GLN A 144 6.14 11.19 -0.04
C GLN A 144 7.56 10.64 0.14
N ALA A 145 8.11 9.93 -0.84
CA ALA A 145 9.48 9.42 -0.78
C ALA A 145 10.53 10.56 -0.64
N LYS A 146 10.22 11.74 -1.19
CA LYS A 146 11.07 12.94 -1.13
C LYS A 146 10.81 13.82 0.10
N ASP A 147 9.72 13.63 0.82
CA ASP A 147 9.35 14.49 1.97
C ASP A 147 10.20 14.17 3.19
N THR A 148 11.19 15.02 3.47
CA THR A 148 12.09 14.85 4.62
C THR A 148 11.44 15.12 5.98
N SER A 149 10.20 15.59 6.02
CA SER A 149 9.42 15.75 7.26
C SER A 149 8.67 14.50 7.67
N GLU A 150 8.54 13.53 6.75
CA GLU A 150 7.88 12.25 7.01
C GLU A 150 8.88 11.23 7.60
N ASP A 151 8.38 10.24 8.32
CA ASP A 151 9.17 9.14 8.85
C ASP A 151 9.93 8.37 7.76
N THR A 152 11.19 7.98 8.03
CA THR A 152 12.05 7.32 7.03
C THR A 152 11.46 6.00 6.53
N GLU A 153 10.82 5.20 7.39
CA GLU A 153 10.23 3.91 6.97
C GLU A 153 9.01 4.14 6.07
N LEU A 154 8.19 5.15 6.34
CA LEU A 154 7.06 5.51 5.47
C LEU A 154 7.55 6.04 4.10
N ARG A 155 8.63 6.81 4.07
CA ARG A 155 9.30 7.25 2.83
C ARG A 155 9.83 6.07 2.02
N LYS A 156 10.49 5.11 2.69
CA LYS A 156 11.01 3.87 2.07
C LYS A 156 9.87 3.02 1.52
N ASN A 157 8.75 2.94 2.26
CA ASN A 157 7.55 2.22 1.82
C ASN A 157 6.94 2.86 0.55
N ALA A 158 6.80 4.19 0.52
CA ALA A 158 6.33 4.91 -0.66
C ALA A 158 7.23 4.67 -1.88
N LEU A 159 8.56 4.75 -1.71
CA LEU A 159 9.54 4.49 -2.77
C LEU A 159 9.49 3.03 -3.27
N PHE A 160 9.33 2.07 -2.36
CA PHE A 160 9.15 0.66 -2.71
C PHE A 160 7.95 0.45 -3.64
N TRP A 161 6.81 1.01 -3.26
CA TRP A 161 5.58 0.81 -4.02
C TRP A 161 5.59 1.52 -5.37
N VAL A 162 6.15 2.74 -5.47
CA VAL A 162 6.29 3.40 -6.77
C VAL A 162 7.25 2.64 -7.69
N GLY A 163 8.32 2.09 -7.14
CA GLY A 163 9.26 1.27 -7.89
C GLY A 163 8.64 -0.03 -8.41
N ARG A 164 7.87 -0.71 -7.56
CA ARG A 164 7.19 -1.96 -7.89
C ARG A 164 6.07 -1.79 -8.93
N SER A 165 5.39 -0.67 -8.94
CA SER A 165 4.35 -0.37 -9.94
C SER A 165 4.92 0.01 -11.32
N GLY A 166 6.24 0.07 -11.49
CA GLY A 166 6.90 0.58 -12.69
C GLY A 166 6.77 2.11 -12.85
N GLY A 167 6.38 2.78 -11.77
CA GLY A 167 6.11 4.21 -11.75
C GLY A 167 7.34 5.11 -11.62
N ILE A 168 8.56 4.56 -11.71
CA ILE A 168 9.81 5.33 -11.68
C ILE A 168 10.75 4.77 -12.75
N ASP A 169 11.39 5.63 -13.53
CA ASP A 169 12.38 5.21 -14.52
C ASP A 169 13.83 5.29 -13.97
N ALA A 170 14.82 4.88 -14.79
CA ALA A 170 16.22 4.88 -14.39
C ALA A 170 16.71 6.31 -14.07
N GLY A 171 16.37 7.29 -14.90
CA GLY A 171 16.78 8.69 -14.69
C GLY A 171 16.16 9.29 -13.44
N GLU A 172 14.89 8.97 -13.13
CA GLU A 172 14.24 9.38 -11.88
C GLU A 172 14.90 8.74 -10.64
N LEU A 173 15.37 7.47 -10.74
CA LEU A 173 16.14 6.82 -9.67
C LEU A 173 17.49 7.47 -9.44
N GLU A 174 18.23 7.79 -10.52
CA GLU A 174 19.51 8.49 -10.45
C GLU A 174 19.37 9.88 -9.85
N GLU A 175 18.38 10.66 -10.32
CA GLU A 175 18.08 11.99 -9.78
C GLU A 175 17.72 11.92 -8.29
N LEU A 176 16.86 10.98 -7.92
CA LEU A 176 16.47 10.79 -6.53
C LEU A 176 17.70 10.44 -5.67
N TYR A 177 18.52 9.49 -6.10
CA TYR A 177 19.74 9.09 -5.40
C TYR A 177 20.70 10.26 -5.18
N ALA A 178 20.90 11.08 -6.22
CA ALA A 178 21.80 12.22 -6.17
C ALA A 178 21.32 13.35 -5.25
N THR A 179 20.00 13.45 -5.01
CA THR A 179 19.40 14.50 -4.19
C THR A 179 19.20 14.11 -2.73
N LEU A 180 19.36 12.83 -2.39
CA LEU A 180 19.19 12.34 -1.04
C LEU A 180 20.48 12.49 -0.23
N ASP A 181 20.36 13.01 0.99
CA ASP A 181 21.43 13.03 2.00
C ASP A 181 21.33 11.81 2.96
N ASP A 182 20.16 11.20 3.05
CA ASP A 182 19.84 10.11 3.96
C ASP A 182 20.35 8.77 3.38
N VAL A 183 21.26 8.12 4.09
CA VAL A 183 21.88 6.85 3.70
C VAL A 183 20.85 5.72 3.59
N GLU A 184 19.88 5.64 4.50
CA GLU A 184 18.84 4.60 4.47
C GLU A 184 17.95 4.77 3.23
N MET A 185 17.62 6.01 2.87
CA MET A 185 16.87 6.28 1.64
C MET A 185 17.69 5.96 0.38
N LYS A 186 19.01 6.24 0.37
CA LYS A 186 19.91 5.82 -0.71
C LYS A 186 19.98 4.30 -0.84
N GLU A 187 20.06 3.57 0.28
CA GLU A 187 19.97 2.10 0.27
C GLU A 187 18.63 1.62 -0.33
N GLN A 188 17.53 2.29 -0.02
CA GLN A 188 16.23 1.95 -0.59
C GLN A 188 16.18 2.20 -2.10
N VAL A 189 16.80 3.28 -2.61
CA VAL A 189 16.93 3.50 -4.06
C VAL A 189 17.71 2.37 -4.73
N ILE A 190 18.87 1.99 -4.15
CA ILE A 190 19.67 0.85 -4.64
C ILE A 190 18.84 -0.45 -4.65
N PHE A 191 18.05 -0.69 -3.59
CA PHE A 191 17.18 -1.85 -3.51
C PHE A 191 16.11 -1.84 -4.61
N VAL A 192 15.41 -0.73 -4.79
CA VAL A 192 14.38 -0.58 -5.83
C VAL A 192 15.00 -0.77 -7.22
N ALA A 193 16.17 -0.18 -7.46
CA ALA A 193 16.92 -0.38 -8.70
C ALA A 193 17.26 -1.87 -8.93
N SER A 194 17.68 -2.58 -7.90
CA SER A 194 18.08 -4.00 -7.99
C SER A 194 16.94 -4.94 -8.41
N GLN A 195 15.69 -4.53 -8.22
CA GLN A 195 14.52 -5.33 -8.63
C GLN A 195 14.21 -5.20 -10.13
N ARG A 196 15.00 -4.44 -10.86
CA ARG A 196 14.82 -4.11 -12.27
C ARG A 196 15.99 -4.67 -13.09
N ASN A 197 15.72 -4.90 -14.39
CA ASN A 197 16.70 -5.50 -15.28
C ASN A 197 16.98 -4.64 -16.52
N GLU A 198 16.49 -3.39 -16.56
CA GLU A 198 16.75 -2.47 -17.64
C GLU A 198 18.27 -2.11 -17.67
N PRO A 199 18.90 -2.07 -18.84
CA PRO A 199 20.34 -1.80 -18.96
C PRO A 199 20.77 -0.52 -18.26
N GLU A 200 19.95 0.52 -18.32
CA GLU A 200 20.20 1.84 -17.73
C GLU A 200 20.26 1.76 -16.20
N VAL A 201 19.37 0.94 -15.59
CA VAL A 201 19.37 0.73 -14.14
C VAL A 201 20.60 -0.06 -13.69
N VAL A 202 21.05 -1.03 -14.49
CA VAL A 202 22.29 -1.76 -14.21
C VAL A 202 23.50 -0.82 -14.31
N ASP A 203 23.52 0.10 -15.28
CA ASP A 203 24.57 1.11 -15.42
C ASP A 203 24.62 2.04 -14.21
N PHE A 204 23.47 2.50 -13.70
CA PHE A 204 23.37 3.26 -12.45
C PHE A 204 23.95 2.48 -11.25
N LEU A 205 23.60 1.22 -11.07
CA LEU A 205 24.16 0.40 -9.98
C LEU A 205 25.67 0.20 -10.11
N MET A 206 26.19 0.09 -11.35
CA MET A 206 27.65 0.02 -11.61
C MET A 206 28.34 1.35 -11.27
N GLU A 207 27.70 2.48 -11.53
CA GLU A 207 28.21 3.80 -11.17
C GLU A 207 28.29 3.96 -9.65
N VAL A 208 27.20 3.66 -8.92
CA VAL A 208 27.19 3.66 -7.46
C VAL A 208 28.27 2.74 -6.89
N ALA A 209 28.42 1.51 -7.42
CA ALA A 209 29.43 0.57 -6.95
C ALA A 209 30.87 1.05 -7.18
N ARG A 210 31.11 1.92 -8.18
CA ARG A 210 32.43 2.47 -8.53
C ARG A 210 32.74 3.74 -7.78
N ASP A 211 31.82 4.69 -7.76
CA ASP A 211 32.09 6.12 -7.54
C ASP A 211 31.47 6.64 -6.23
N GLU A 212 30.54 5.92 -5.59
CA GLU A 212 29.96 6.33 -4.31
C GLU A 212 31.03 6.39 -3.21
N GLU A 213 31.03 7.47 -2.42
CA GLU A 213 32.00 7.66 -1.33
C GLU A 213 31.68 6.83 -0.09
N ASP A 214 30.41 6.60 0.20
CA ASP A 214 29.98 5.77 1.30
C ASP A 214 30.25 4.28 1.02
N LYS A 215 30.97 3.65 1.96
CA LYS A 215 31.39 2.25 1.80
C LYS A 215 30.21 1.27 1.83
N GLU A 216 29.22 1.53 2.68
CA GLU A 216 28.08 0.63 2.87
C GLU A 216 27.19 0.65 1.61
N LEU A 217 26.97 1.83 1.04
CA LEU A 217 26.23 1.99 -0.21
C LEU A 217 26.93 1.31 -1.38
N ARG A 218 28.28 1.44 -1.49
CA ARG A 218 29.05 0.68 -2.50
C ARG A 218 28.91 -0.83 -2.33
N GLU A 219 29.03 -1.33 -1.10
CA GLU A 219 28.90 -2.76 -0.80
C GLU A 219 27.50 -3.27 -1.11
N ARG A 220 26.48 -2.45 -0.86
CA ARG A 220 25.08 -2.77 -1.19
C ARG A 220 24.87 -2.87 -2.71
N ALA A 221 25.38 -1.91 -3.46
CA ALA A 221 25.31 -1.94 -4.93
C ALA A 221 26.07 -3.16 -5.51
N LEU A 222 27.27 -3.46 -5.01
CA LEU A 222 28.05 -4.65 -5.41
C LEU A 222 27.32 -5.95 -5.10
N PHE A 223 26.66 -6.05 -3.92
CA PHE A 223 25.87 -7.22 -3.55
C PHE A 223 24.73 -7.46 -4.58
N TRP A 224 23.98 -6.43 -4.91
CA TRP A 224 22.86 -6.55 -5.86
C TRP A 224 23.34 -6.80 -7.31
N LEU A 225 24.42 -6.16 -7.74
CA LEU A 225 25.04 -6.46 -9.03
C LEU A 225 25.45 -7.94 -9.11
N GLY A 226 25.97 -8.53 -8.02
CA GLY A 226 26.30 -9.94 -7.96
C GLY A 226 25.10 -10.90 -8.15
N GLN A 227 23.86 -10.41 -7.97
CA GLN A 227 22.62 -11.15 -8.23
C GLN A 227 22.07 -10.88 -9.65
N SER A 228 22.59 -9.88 -10.36
CA SER A 228 22.15 -9.51 -11.70
C SER A 228 22.53 -10.58 -12.72
N LYS A 229 21.66 -10.77 -13.71
CA LYS A 229 21.92 -11.64 -14.86
C LYS A 229 22.49 -10.89 -16.08
N ASP A 230 22.71 -9.59 -15.97
CA ASP A 230 23.31 -8.81 -17.04
C ASP A 230 24.76 -9.26 -17.30
N PRO A 231 25.10 -9.69 -18.51
CA PRO A 231 26.44 -10.20 -18.83
C PRO A 231 27.56 -9.18 -18.62
N ARG A 232 27.27 -7.87 -18.66
CA ARG A 232 28.25 -6.79 -18.45
C ARG A 232 28.76 -6.73 -17.02
N VAL A 233 27.96 -7.21 -16.06
CA VAL A 233 28.31 -7.17 -14.62
C VAL A 233 29.59 -7.97 -14.33
N ALA A 234 29.75 -9.14 -14.94
CA ALA A 234 30.95 -9.97 -14.70
C ALA A 234 32.24 -9.25 -15.10
N GLU A 235 32.26 -8.59 -16.26
CA GLU A 235 33.41 -7.82 -16.74
C GLU A 235 33.64 -6.59 -15.85
N PHE A 236 32.57 -5.90 -15.46
CA PHE A 236 32.64 -4.77 -14.55
C PHE A 236 33.29 -5.15 -13.21
N LEU A 237 32.83 -6.22 -12.55
CA LEU A 237 33.39 -6.69 -11.27
C LEU A 237 34.85 -7.06 -11.40
N LEU A 238 35.26 -7.73 -12.51
CA LEU A 238 36.66 -8.02 -12.79
C LEU A 238 37.49 -6.74 -12.97
N SER A 239 36.95 -5.71 -13.56
CA SER A 239 37.62 -4.42 -13.72
C SER A 239 37.91 -3.72 -12.39
N LEU A 240 36.98 -3.79 -11.45
CA LEU A 240 37.16 -3.23 -10.10
C LEU A 240 38.27 -3.92 -9.32
N ILE A 241 38.38 -5.26 -9.46
CA ILE A 241 39.47 -6.04 -8.81
C ILE A 241 40.82 -5.64 -9.39
N ARG A 242 40.92 -5.51 -10.71
CA ARG A 242 42.16 -5.13 -11.39
C ARG A 242 42.59 -3.70 -11.09
N GLY A 243 41.62 -2.74 -11.06
CA GLY A 243 41.88 -1.34 -10.73
C GLY A 243 42.37 -1.13 -9.28
N ARG A 244 41.90 -1.92 -8.32
CA ARG A 244 42.37 -1.89 -6.92
C ARG A 244 43.77 -2.50 -6.74
N GLY A 245 44.21 -3.34 -7.66
CA GLY A 245 45.56 -3.95 -7.64
C GLY A 245 46.68 -2.99 -8.06
N VAL A 246 46.38 -1.95 -8.82
CA VAL A 246 47.37 -0.97 -9.34
C VAL A 246 47.72 0.11 -8.30
N ASN A 247 46.88 0.39 -7.32
CA ASN A 247 47.09 1.42 -6.31
C ASN A 247 47.75 0.89 -5.01
N ARG A 248 48.29 -0.31 -5.00
CA ARG A 248 49.00 -0.92 -3.84
C ARG A 248 50.49 -1.16 -4.10
N LEU A 249 51.04 -0.52 -5.08
CA LEU A 249 52.49 -0.42 -5.30
C LEU A 249 52.91 1.03 -5.24
#